data_b48ceef43951098fa77e250c43cb1b3c
#
_entry.id   b48ceef43951098fa77e250c43cb1b3c
#
_cell.length_a   1.000
_cell.length_b   1.000
_cell.length_c   1.000
_cell.angle_alpha   90.00
_cell.angle_beta   90.00
_cell.angle_gamma   90.00
#
_symmetry.space_group_name_H-M   'P 1'
#
loop_
_entity.id
_entity.type
_entity.pdbx_description
1 polymer ?
#
loop_
_entity_poly.entity_id
_entity_poly.type
_entity_poly.pdbx_seq_one_letter_code
_entity_poly.pdbx_strand_id
1 'polypeptide(L)'
;MALCDILEDPRQTRRLAKQIAAHVRSTGPLLPDGARLLVSGPANPGWRVITVWDSLEARDQFVVQRLTPAYNAAGLSFESVTRTQFEVQMLIAGDLVGAPQSA
;
A
#
# COMPACT_ATOMS: atom_id res chain seq x y z
N MET A 1 9.26 -12.79 -11.04
CA MET A 1 8.48 -13.38 -9.95
C MET A 1 7.66 -12.30 -9.29
N ALA A 2 6.35 -12.51 -9.19
CA ALA A 2 5.48 -11.52 -8.58
C ALA A 2 5.34 -11.78 -7.09
N LEU A 3 5.25 -10.71 -6.32
CA LEU A 3 5.20 -10.73 -4.86
C LEU A 3 3.93 -10.02 -4.39
N CYS A 4 3.17 -10.65 -3.50
CA CYS A 4 2.07 -9.98 -2.81
C CYS A 4 2.57 -9.52 -1.45
N ASP A 5 2.40 -8.23 -1.17
CA ASP A 5 2.85 -7.61 0.07
C ASP A 5 1.61 -7.11 0.82
N ILE A 6 1.49 -7.50 2.08
CA ILE A 6 0.36 -7.13 2.92
C ILE A 6 0.89 -6.31 4.10
N LEU A 7 0.41 -5.08 4.21
CA LEU A 7 0.79 -4.18 5.29
C LEU A 7 -0.42 -3.92 6.16
N GLU A 8 -0.23 -4.04 7.47
CA GLU A 8 -1.29 -3.74 8.43
C GLU A 8 -0.75 -2.83 9.52
N ASP A 9 -1.50 -1.78 9.86
CA ASP A 9 -1.13 -0.86 10.92
C ASP A 9 -2.36 -0.58 11.78
N PRO A 10 -2.38 -1.08 13.03
CA PRO A 10 -3.52 -0.86 13.92
C PRO A 10 -3.68 0.60 14.34
N ARG A 11 -2.65 1.43 14.18
CA ARG A 11 -2.70 2.86 14.52
C ARG A 11 -3.29 3.71 13.42
N GLN A 12 -3.33 3.19 12.18
CA GLN A 12 -3.73 3.96 11.03
C GLN A 12 -5.24 4.06 10.94
N THR A 13 -5.73 5.30 10.86
CA THR A 13 -7.16 5.60 10.69
C THR A 13 -7.41 5.95 9.22
N ARG A 14 -8.69 6.06 8.85
CA ARG A 14 -9.05 6.53 7.51
C ARG A 14 -8.41 7.89 7.19
N ARG A 15 -8.40 8.80 8.16
CA ARG A 15 -7.80 10.12 7.97
C ARG A 15 -6.31 10.04 7.71
N LEU A 16 -5.60 9.22 8.48
CA LEU A 16 -4.16 9.04 8.28
C LEU A 16 -3.87 8.33 6.96
N ALA A 17 -4.72 7.36 6.57
CA ALA A 17 -4.58 6.68 5.28
C ALA A 17 -4.72 7.68 4.13
N LYS A 18 -5.65 8.61 4.22
CA LYS A 18 -5.81 9.67 3.20
C LYS A 18 -4.60 10.57 3.14
N GLN A 19 -4.05 10.95 4.29
CA GLN A 19 -2.85 11.79 4.33
C GLN A 19 -1.66 11.09 3.68
N ILE A 20 -1.47 9.81 3.99
CA ILE A 20 -0.40 9.02 3.41
C ILE A 20 -0.57 8.89 1.91
N ALA A 21 -1.79 8.58 1.45
CA ALA A 21 -2.07 8.47 0.01
C ALA A 21 -1.83 9.79 -0.72
N ALA A 22 -2.24 10.91 -0.13
CA ALA A 22 -2.01 12.23 -0.72
C ALA A 22 -0.52 12.53 -0.85
N HIS A 23 0.26 12.20 0.17
CA HIS A 23 1.71 12.40 0.13
C HIS A 23 2.36 11.54 -0.96
N VAL A 24 1.97 10.27 -1.04
CA VAL A 24 2.48 9.38 -2.08
C VAL A 24 2.14 9.93 -3.47
N ARG A 25 0.89 10.38 -3.65
CA ARG A 25 0.45 10.93 -4.94
C ARG A 25 1.21 12.21 -5.30
N SER A 26 1.66 12.98 -4.32
CA SER A 26 2.43 14.19 -4.59
C SER A 26 3.81 13.91 -5.16
N THR A 27 4.31 12.68 -5.02
CA THR A 27 5.64 12.28 -5.50
C THR A 27 5.57 11.38 -6.72
N GLY A 28 4.39 11.01 -7.20
CA GLY A 28 4.22 10.16 -8.37
C GLY A 28 2.86 9.46 -8.39
N PRO A 29 2.68 8.49 -9.29
CA PRO A 29 1.41 7.77 -9.37
C PRO A 29 1.09 7.04 -8.06
N LEU A 30 -0.20 6.97 -7.73
CA LEU A 30 -0.63 6.24 -6.54
C LEU A 30 -0.38 4.75 -6.69
N LEU A 31 -0.58 4.20 -7.90
CA LEU A 31 -0.11 2.86 -8.22
C LEU A 31 1.33 2.98 -8.68
N PRO A 32 2.30 2.56 -7.86
CA PRO A 32 3.71 2.78 -8.15
C PRO A 32 4.20 1.96 -9.34
N ASP A 33 5.32 2.38 -9.92
CA ASP A 33 5.99 1.61 -10.96
C ASP A 33 6.35 0.23 -10.40
N GLY A 34 6.07 -0.80 -11.18
CA GLY A 34 6.32 -2.17 -10.77
C GLY A 34 5.19 -2.80 -9.95
N ALA A 35 4.18 -2.02 -9.59
CA ALA A 35 2.99 -2.56 -8.92
C ALA A 35 1.91 -2.89 -9.94
N ARG A 36 1.26 -4.03 -9.74
CA ARG A 36 0.18 -4.51 -10.62
C ARG A 36 -1.20 -4.26 -10.02
N LEU A 37 -1.29 -4.20 -8.72
CA LEU A 37 -2.54 -4.09 -8.01
C LEU A 37 -2.28 -3.44 -6.67
N LEU A 38 -3.19 -2.56 -6.25
CA LEU A 38 -3.19 -2.02 -4.90
C LEU A 38 -4.61 -2.02 -4.39
N VAL A 39 -4.83 -2.63 -3.24
CA VAL A 39 -6.12 -2.67 -2.56
C VAL A 39 -5.90 -2.21 -1.14
N SER A 40 -6.76 -1.31 -0.65
CA SER A 40 -6.65 -0.86 0.72
C SER A 40 -8.01 -0.66 1.34
N GLY A 41 -8.06 -0.75 2.65
CA GLY A 41 -9.30 -0.55 3.38
C GLY A 41 -9.10 -0.72 4.87
N PRO A 42 -10.19 -0.50 5.65
CA PRO A 42 -10.11 -0.65 7.09
C PRO A 42 -9.89 -2.09 7.51
N ALA A 43 -9.08 -2.25 8.54
CA ALA A 43 -8.93 -3.49 9.28
C ALA A 43 -9.51 -3.24 10.69
N ASN A 44 -9.60 -4.26 11.50
CA ASN A 44 -10.15 -4.11 12.84
C ASN A 44 -9.16 -4.67 13.87
N PRO A 45 -8.30 -3.79 14.48
CA PRO A 45 -8.24 -2.34 14.30
C PRO A 45 -7.35 -1.94 13.12
N GLY A 46 -7.50 -0.68 12.68
CA GLY A 46 -6.52 -0.05 11.82
C GLY A 46 -6.82 -0.08 10.34
N TRP A 47 -5.78 -0.25 9.54
CA TRP A 47 -5.83 -0.15 8.08
C TRP A 47 -4.96 -1.23 7.46
N ARG A 48 -5.38 -1.73 6.30
CA ARG A 48 -4.66 -2.77 5.56
C ARG A 48 -4.43 -2.32 4.13
N VAL A 49 -3.24 -2.57 3.62
CA VAL A 49 -2.89 -2.33 2.21
C VAL A 49 -2.31 -3.60 1.63
N ILE A 50 -2.83 -4.01 0.48
CA ILE A 50 -2.36 -5.19 -0.23
C ILE A 50 -1.87 -4.72 -1.60
N THR A 51 -0.62 -5.05 -1.94
CA THR A 51 -0.02 -4.64 -3.21
C THR A 51 0.65 -5.84 -3.86
N VAL A 52 0.43 -6.01 -5.16
CA VAL A 52 1.13 -7.03 -5.94
C VAL A 52 2.21 -6.34 -6.75
N TRP A 53 3.45 -6.83 -6.60
CA TRP A 53 4.65 -6.25 -7.21
C TRP A 53 5.26 -7.20 -8.21
N ASP A 54 5.86 -6.63 -9.27
CA ASP A 54 6.62 -7.43 -10.24
C ASP A 54 7.91 -7.99 -9.64
N SER A 55 8.49 -7.27 -8.66
CA SER A 55 9.73 -7.68 -8.04
C SER A 55 9.85 -7.11 -6.64
N LEU A 56 10.67 -7.77 -5.84
CA LEU A 56 11.04 -7.30 -4.51
C LEU A 56 11.76 -5.95 -4.58
N GLU A 57 12.59 -5.78 -5.60
CA GLU A 57 13.34 -4.54 -5.79
C GLU A 57 12.41 -3.34 -5.99
N ALA A 58 11.38 -3.49 -6.84
CA ALA A 58 10.42 -2.42 -7.08
C ALA A 58 9.69 -2.04 -5.79
N ARG A 59 9.30 -3.04 -4.99
CA ARG A 59 8.67 -2.79 -3.69
C ARG A 59 9.59 -2.00 -2.77
N ASP A 60 10.83 -2.44 -2.65
CA ASP A 60 11.78 -1.80 -1.73
C ASP A 60 12.08 -0.36 -2.13
N GLN A 61 12.19 -0.09 -3.42
CA GLN A 61 12.38 1.28 -3.90
C GLN A 61 11.19 2.17 -3.51
N PHE A 62 9.98 1.69 -3.72
CA PHE A 62 8.79 2.44 -3.35
C PHE A 62 8.74 2.71 -1.85
N VAL A 63 9.01 1.69 -1.04
CA VAL A 63 8.96 1.83 0.42
C VAL A 63 9.96 2.88 0.90
N VAL A 64 11.20 2.82 0.41
CA VAL A 64 12.25 3.74 0.85
C VAL A 64 12.02 5.15 0.34
N GLN A 65 11.67 5.29 -0.94
CA GLN A 65 11.65 6.59 -1.59
C GLN A 65 10.34 7.35 -1.42
N ARG A 66 9.22 6.64 -1.26
CA ARG A 66 7.90 7.28 -1.28
C ARG A 66 7.05 6.96 -0.06
N LEU A 67 6.99 5.71 0.38
CA LEU A 67 6.07 5.29 1.44
C LEU A 67 6.57 5.68 2.84
N THR A 68 7.82 5.41 3.14
CA THR A 68 8.39 5.78 4.45
C THR A 68 8.32 7.29 4.69
N PRO A 69 8.71 8.16 3.73
CA PRO A 69 8.51 9.59 3.92
C PRO A 69 7.05 9.99 4.14
N ALA A 70 6.11 9.32 3.47
CA ALA A 70 4.69 9.61 3.65
C ALA A 70 4.21 9.23 5.06
N TYR A 71 4.66 8.10 5.58
CA TYR A 71 4.36 7.70 6.95
C TYR A 71 4.92 8.69 7.95
N ASN A 72 6.18 9.09 7.77
CA ASN A 72 6.82 10.07 8.65
C ASN A 72 6.08 11.40 8.64
N ALA A 73 5.64 11.85 7.48
CA ALA A 73 4.87 13.09 7.36
C ALA A 73 3.52 13.01 8.08
N ALA A 74 2.96 11.83 8.19
CA ALA A 74 1.71 11.60 8.93
C ALA A 74 1.93 11.34 10.42
N GLY A 75 3.16 11.38 10.90
CA GLY A 75 3.49 11.15 12.30
C GLY A 75 3.57 9.69 12.70
N LEU A 76 3.69 8.79 11.72
CA LEU A 76 3.76 7.35 11.98
C LEU A 76 5.13 6.81 11.61
N SER A 77 5.55 5.74 12.29
CA SER A 77 6.76 5.02 11.93
C SER A 77 6.40 3.81 11.08
N PHE A 78 7.00 3.70 9.90
CA PHE A 78 6.77 2.55 9.05
C PHE A 78 7.30 1.25 9.65
N GLU A 79 8.29 1.34 10.52
CA GLU A 79 8.86 0.17 11.19
C GLU A 79 7.85 -0.56 12.07
N SER A 80 6.80 0.13 12.52
CA SER A 80 5.77 -0.47 13.37
C SER A 80 4.67 -1.16 12.58
N VAL A 81 4.73 -1.13 11.26
CA VAL A 81 3.75 -1.77 10.39
C VAL A 81 4.02 -3.27 10.36
N THR A 82 2.97 -4.08 10.51
CA THR A 82 3.07 -5.52 10.32
C THR A 82 3.14 -5.82 8.83
N ARG A 83 4.13 -6.57 8.42
CA ARG A 83 4.36 -6.89 7.01
C ARG A 83 4.34 -8.39 6.81
N THR A 84 3.53 -8.84 5.85
CA THR A 84 3.45 -10.23 5.43
C THR A 84 3.59 -10.27 3.92
N GLN A 85 4.24 -11.29 3.37
CA GLN A 85 4.42 -11.40 1.93
C GLN A 85 4.39 -12.86 1.48
N PHE A 86 4.00 -13.06 0.21
CA PHE A 86 4.08 -14.37 -0.40
C PHE A 86 4.30 -14.23 -1.91
N GLU A 87 4.86 -15.26 -2.51
CA GLU A 87 5.02 -15.31 -3.96
C GLU A 87 3.67 -15.57 -4.62
N VAL A 88 3.34 -14.75 -5.61
CA VAL A 88 2.06 -14.88 -6.31
C VAL A 88 2.12 -16.03 -7.30
N GLN A 89 1.23 -17.00 -7.15
CA GLN A 89 1.09 -18.10 -8.07
C GLN A 89 0.00 -17.84 -9.10
N MET A 90 -1.00 -17.02 -8.74
CA MET A 90 -2.12 -16.73 -9.63
C MET A 90 -2.68 -15.36 -9.30
N LEU A 91 -2.92 -14.55 -10.32
CA LEU A 91 -3.60 -13.27 -10.17
C LEU A 91 -4.69 -13.20 -11.23
N ILE A 92 -5.93 -13.11 -10.79
CA ILE A 92 -7.08 -12.95 -11.67
C ILE A 92 -7.79 -11.68 -11.20
N ALA A 93 -8.03 -10.76 -12.14
CA ALA A 93 -8.71 -9.51 -11.83
C ALA A 93 -9.95 -9.38 -12.69
N GLY A 94 -11.01 -8.87 -12.09
CA GLY A 94 -12.25 -8.55 -12.77
C GLY A 94 -12.58 -7.08 -12.63
N ASP A 95 -13.68 -6.67 -13.26
CA ASP A 95 -14.15 -5.30 -13.13
C ASP A 95 -14.76 -5.09 -11.76
N LEU A 96 -14.43 -3.97 -11.14
CA LEU A 96 -14.95 -3.61 -9.83
C LEU A 96 -16.00 -2.52 -10.01
N VAL A 97 -17.21 -2.94 -10.42
CA VAL A 97 -18.31 -2.03 -10.69
C VAL A 97 -18.83 -1.46 -9.38
N GLY A 98 -19.03 -0.14 -9.34
CA GLY A 98 -19.55 0.51 -8.14
C GLY A 98 -18.54 0.62 -7.02
N ALA A 99 -17.26 0.41 -7.31
CA ALA A 99 -16.22 0.56 -6.31
C ALA A 99 -16.20 1.98 -5.76
N PRO A 100 -15.97 2.14 -4.46
CA PRO A 100 -15.86 3.47 -3.91
C PRO A 100 -14.66 4.17 -4.53
N GLN A 101 -14.87 5.43 -4.83
CA GLN A 101 -13.77 6.28 -5.28
C GLN A 101 -12.86 6.46 -4.09
N SER A 102 -11.72 5.95 -4.19
CA SER A 102 -10.93 5.88 -3.05
C SER A 102 -10.66 7.14 -2.40
N ALA A 103 -10.64 7.02 -1.28
CA ALA A 103 -10.24 7.90 -0.35
C ALA A 103 -9.02 8.68 -0.57
#